data_159f8e4f261bbc1015a9afcf611a63b8
#
_entry.id   159f8e4f261bbc1015a9afcf611a63b8
#
_cell.length_a   1.000
_cell.length_b   1.000
_cell.length_c   1.000
_cell.angle_alpha   90.00
_cell.angle_beta   90.00
_cell.angle_gamma   90.00
#
_symmetry.space_group_name_H-M   'P 1'
#
loop_
_entity.id
_entity.type
_entity.pdbx_description
1 polymer ?
#
loop_
_entity_poly.entity_id
_entity_poly.type
_entity_poly.pdbx_seq_one_letter_code
_entity_poly.pdbx_strand_id
1 'polypeptide(L)'
;MALTTFTGPVRSLNGFLNSVQNSTTGEYTNNFVINSAGTVVTSPAIVLQGIVTGTLSATTGDSVATFAQPANTVITKISVLCVTAATVATGDIGIEVGTSSSGAQIVATAADEILDGGTSVPAGAFYNTTLLNTTASDAAPAASPLYASAARDIYLNITNTTTPSARGSFIWVIEYSQVA
;
A
#
# COMPACT_ATOMS: atom_id res chain seq x y z
N MET A 1 8.93 34.24 21.86
CA MET A 1 9.87 33.22 21.29
C MET A 1 10.26 33.68 19.90
N ALA A 2 11.57 33.72 19.61
CA ALA A 2 12.04 34.06 18.26
C ALA A 2 11.81 32.87 17.32
N LEU A 3 11.20 33.12 16.17
CA LEU A 3 11.05 32.12 15.13
C LEU A 3 12.40 31.94 14.42
N THR A 4 12.97 30.76 14.43
CA THR A 4 14.20 30.48 13.69
C THR A 4 13.82 29.94 12.32
N THR A 5 14.17 30.67 11.26
CA THR A 5 13.93 30.28 9.87
C THR A 5 15.21 29.73 9.27
N PHE A 6 15.16 28.51 8.74
CA PHE A 6 16.27 27.90 8.00
C PHE A 6 16.06 28.14 6.50
N THR A 7 17.03 28.73 5.82
CA THR A 7 16.98 29.05 4.38
C THR A 7 17.69 28.02 3.50
N GLY A 8 18.17 26.92 4.06
CA GLY A 8 18.86 25.84 3.35
C GLY A 8 18.44 24.46 3.81
N PRO A 9 18.96 23.41 3.17
CA PRO A 9 18.64 22.04 3.56
C PRO A 9 19.14 21.76 4.99
N VAL A 10 18.22 21.28 5.85
CA VAL A 10 18.54 20.86 7.21
C VAL A 10 18.88 19.37 7.17
N ARG A 11 20.07 18.99 7.65
CA ARG A 11 20.49 17.59 7.80
C ARG A 11 20.49 17.21 9.26
N SER A 12 19.89 16.09 9.58
CA SER A 12 19.93 15.50 10.91
C SER A 12 20.28 14.01 10.81
N LEU A 13 21.30 13.59 11.57
CA LEU A 13 21.70 12.17 11.64
C LEU A 13 20.76 11.33 12.51
N ASN A 14 20.03 11.99 13.42
CA ASN A 14 19.17 11.34 14.41
C ASN A 14 17.67 11.56 14.15
N GLY A 15 17.32 12.14 12.97
CA GLY A 15 15.95 12.45 12.62
C GLY A 15 15.49 13.84 13.08
N PHE A 16 14.22 14.12 12.90
CA PHE A 16 13.57 15.38 13.27
C PHE A 16 12.40 15.11 14.20
N LEU A 17 12.27 15.95 15.21
CA LEU A 17 11.21 15.91 16.19
C LEU A 17 10.46 17.23 16.18
N ASN A 18 9.16 17.19 15.94
CA ASN A 18 8.24 18.30 16.21
C ASN A 18 7.41 17.95 17.45
N SER A 19 7.57 18.68 18.50
CA SER A 19 6.83 18.50 19.73
C SER A 19 6.12 19.79 20.14
N VAL A 20 4.94 19.63 20.72
CA VAL A 20 4.18 20.73 21.33
C VAL A 20 4.20 20.54 22.84
N GLN A 21 4.61 21.61 23.55
CA GLN A 21 4.55 21.61 25.00
C GLN A 21 3.14 21.93 25.46
N ASN A 22 2.61 21.11 26.35
CA ASN A 22 1.41 21.44 27.08
C ASN A 22 1.72 22.61 28.03
N SER A 23 1.06 23.73 27.83
CA SER A 23 1.29 24.95 28.62
C SER A 23 0.89 24.80 30.10
N THR A 24 0.10 23.81 30.44
CA THR A 24 -0.39 23.58 31.82
C THR A 24 0.46 22.58 32.58
N THR A 25 0.87 21.46 31.90
CA THR A 25 1.65 20.40 32.56
C THR A 25 3.14 20.48 32.30
N GLY A 26 3.56 21.26 31.30
CA GLY A 26 4.95 21.31 30.85
C GLY A 26 5.42 20.10 30.06
N GLU A 27 4.56 19.08 29.88
CA GLU A 27 4.87 17.88 29.12
C GLU A 27 4.92 18.15 27.62
N TYR A 28 5.79 17.40 26.91
CA TYR A 28 5.93 17.49 25.46
C TYR A 28 5.21 16.32 24.79
N THR A 29 4.35 16.65 23.83
CA THR A 29 3.71 15.67 22.94
C THR A 29 4.35 15.76 21.58
N ASN A 30 4.83 14.64 21.05
CA ASN A 30 5.42 14.58 19.73
C ASN A 30 4.30 14.52 18.68
N ASN A 31 4.18 15.56 17.85
CA ASN A 31 3.22 15.57 16.74
C ASN A 31 3.79 14.92 15.49
N PHE A 32 5.10 14.96 15.33
CA PHE A 32 5.76 14.48 14.13
C PHE A 32 7.21 14.10 14.46
N VAL A 33 7.59 12.90 14.12
CA VAL A 33 8.97 12.38 14.29
C VAL A 33 9.42 11.76 12.99
N ILE A 34 10.55 12.19 12.45
CA ILE A 34 11.31 11.41 11.46
C ILE A 34 12.45 10.76 12.20
N ASN A 35 12.49 9.43 12.29
CA ASN A 35 13.56 8.72 12.95
C ASN A 35 14.85 8.70 12.09
N SER A 36 15.95 8.16 12.63
CA SER A 36 17.22 8.06 11.94
C SER A 36 17.20 7.20 10.67
N ALA A 37 16.21 6.33 10.51
CA ALA A 37 15.98 5.54 9.30
C ALA A 37 15.15 6.30 8.24
N GLY A 38 14.78 7.55 8.49
CA GLY A 38 13.94 8.35 7.60
C GLY A 38 12.45 8.01 7.67
N THR A 39 12.04 7.17 8.62
CA THR A 39 10.64 6.79 8.79
C THR A 39 9.90 7.88 9.56
N VAL A 40 8.74 8.28 9.06
CA VAL A 40 7.83 9.18 9.76
C VAL A 40 7.07 8.39 10.81
N VAL A 41 7.26 8.75 12.07
CA VAL A 41 6.56 8.15 13.21
C VAL A 41 5.73 9.23 13.88
N THR A 42 4.46 9.02 14.03
CA THR A 42 3.58 9.99 14.70
C THR A 42 2.66 9.30 15.70
N SER A 43 2.21 10.06 16.66
CA SER A 43 1.11 9.68 17.54
C SER A 43 0.05 10.80 17.44
N PRO A 44 -1.18 10.53 17.14
CA PRO A 44 -1.82 9.29 16.71
C PRO A 44 -1.63 8.98 15.21
N ALA A 45 -1.92 7.73 14.84
CA ALA A 45 -1.65 7.10 13.56
C ALA A 45 -1.67 8.02 12.33
N ILE A 46 -0.49 8.26 11.73
CA ILE A 46 -0.41 8.78 10.35
C ILE A 46 -0.65 7.61 9.39
N VAL A 47 -1.45 7.88 8.37
CA VAL A 47 -1.51 7.01 7.21
C VAL A 47 -0.21 7.17 6.43
N LEU A 48 0.58 6.11 6.40
CA LEU A 48 1.79 6.00 5.61
C LEU A 48 1.43 5.41 4.25
N GLN A 49 2.20 5.73 3.21
CA GLN A 49 1.97 5.20 1.88
C GLN A 49 3.20 4.49 1.33
N GLY A 50 2.98 3.30 0.78
CA GLY A 50 3.92 2.60 -0.08
C GLY A 50 3.49 2.75 -1.54
N ILE A 51 4.44 2.96 -2.44
CA ILE A 51 4.19 3.04 -3.89
C ILE A 51 5.02 1.96 -4.57
N VAL A 52 4.35 1.12 -5.36
CA VAL A 52 4.99 0.05 -6.14
C VAL A 52 4.50 0.12 -7.59
N THR A 53 5.40 -0.09 -8.54
CA THR A 53 5.06 -0.12 -9.96
C THR A 53 4.95 -1.55 -10.47
N GLY A 54 4.06 -1.78 -11.43
CA GLY A 54 3.86 -3.06 -12.09
C GLY A 54 3.41 -2.90 -13.54
N THR A 55 3.43 -3.98 -14.29
CA THR A 55 2.90 -4.09 -15.67
C THR A 55 2.18 -5.42 -15.80
N LEU A 56 1.31 -5.59 -16.80
CA LEU A 56 0.75 -6.91 -17.10
C LEU A 56 1.84 -7.92 -17.46
N SER A 57 1.57 -9.19 -17.24
CA SER A 57 2.40 -10.28 -17.78
C SER A 57 2.49 -10.18 -19.33
N ALA A 58 3.59 -10.61 -19.92
CA ALA A 58 3.75 -10.63 -21.38
C ALA A 58 2.89 -11.71 -22.07
N THR A 59 2.45 -12.68 -21.29
CA THR A 59 1.53 -13.76 -21.68
C THR A 59 0.32 -13.75 -20.74
N THR A 60 -0.56 -14.70 -20.85
CA THR A 60 -1.60 -14.93 -19.82
C THR A 60 -0.96 -15.28 -18.48
N GLY A 61 -1.57 -14.82 -17.38
CA GLY A 61 -1.13 -15.11 -16.01
C GLY A 61 -0.71 -13.88 -15.22
N ASP A 62 0.01 -14.12 -14.14
CA ASP A 62 0.32 -13.13 -13.12
C ASP A 62 1.58 -12.31 -13.43
N SER A 63 1.52 -11.05 -13.09
CA SER A 63 2.69 -10.19 -12.91
C SER A 63 2.75 -9.77 -11.45
N VAL A 64 3.85 -10.11 -10.80
CA VAL A 64 4.02 -9.96 -9.35
C VAL A 64 4.94 -8.79 -9.05
N ALA A 65 4.47 -7.87 -8.22
CA ALA A 65 5.29 -6.85 -7.58
C ALA A 65 5.30 -7.08 -6.07
N THR A 66 6.23 -6.49 -5.34
CA THR A 66 6.39 -6.72 -3.91
C THR A 66 6.42 -5.40 -3.14
N PHE A 67 5.68 -5.33 -2.05
CA PHE A 67 5.73 -4.25 -1.08
C PHE A 67 6.23 -4.79 0.26
N ALA A 68 7.29 -4.19 0.80
CA ALA A 68 7.81 -4.53 2.13
C ALA A 68 6.95 -3.84 3.20
N GLN A 69 6.02 -4.59 3.81
CA GLN A 69 5.20 -4.11 4.91
C GLN A 69 6.04 -4.03 6.18
N PRO A 70 6.17 -2.85 6.83
CA PRO A 70 6.92 -2.71 8.07
C PRO A 70 6.28 -3.49 9.23
N ALA A 71 7.09 -3.83 10.23
CA ALA A 71 6.59 -4.42 11.46
C ALA A 71 5.64 -3.47 12.21
N ASN A 72 4.71 -4.05 12.94
CA ASN A 72 3.71 -3.35 13.73
C ASN A 72 2.87 -2.36 12.90
N THR A 73 2.51 -2.75 11.67
CA THR A 73 1.64 -1.95 10.80
C THR A 73 0.40 -2.73 10.38
N VAL A 74 -0.66 -1.99 10.08
CA VAL A 74 -1.89 -2.53 9.50
C VAL A 74 -2.15 -1.85 8.16
N ILE A 75 -2.39 -2.63 7.11
CA ILE A 75 -2.81 -2.12 5.79
C ILE A 75 -4.27 -1.66 5.93
N THR A 76 -4.53 -0.42 5.52
CA THR A 76 -5.86 0.20 5.62
C THR A 76 -6.52 0.37 4.27
N LYS A 77 -5.73 0.45 3.19
CA LYS A 77 -6.25 0.57 1.84
C LYS A 77 -5.21 0.14 0.81
N ILE A 78 -5.67 -0.43 -0.29
CA ILE A 78 -4.86 -0.69 -1.48
C ILE A 78 -5.63 -0.14 -2.68
N SER A 79 -4.93 0.58 -3.56
CA SER A 79 -5.50 1.14 -4.79
C SER A 79 -4.54 0.93 -5.94
N VAL A 80 -5.07 0.87 -7.16
CA VAL A 80 -4.29 0.71 -8.39
C VAL A 80 -4.63 1.83 -9.35
N LEU A 81 -3.62 2.51 -9.86
CA LEU A 81 -3.73 3.51 -10.92
C LEU A 81 -3.09 2.97 -12.20
N CYS A 82 -3.84 2.95 -13.29
CA CYS A 82 -3.30 2.70 -14.62
C CYS A 82 -2.61 3.97 -15.15
N VAL A 83 -1.28 3.93 -15.31
CA VAL A 83 -0.50 5.10 -15.78
C VAL A 83 -0.43 5.14 -17.31
N THR A 84 -0.13 3.99 -17.93
CA THR A 84 -0.21 3.80 -19.37
C THR A 84 -1.27 2.76 -19.70
N ALA A 85 -2.07 3.02 -20.72
CA ALA A 85 -3.16 2.12 -21.09
C ALA A 85 -2.70 0.68 -21.31
N ALA A 86 -3.46 -0.27 -20.81
CA ALA A 86 -3.31 -1.69 -21.08
C ALA A 86 -4.38 -2.12 -22.09
N THR A 87 -4.02 -3.01 -23.02
CA THR A 87 -4.94 -3.56 -24.00
C THR A 87 -4.78 -5.08 -24.07
N VAL A 88 -5.87 -5.78 -23.92
CA VAL A 88 -5.95 -7.24 -24.05
C VAL A 88 -6.89 -7.57 -25.23
N ALA A 89 -6.89 -8.81 -25.70
CA ALA A 89 -7.92 -9.26 -26.63
C ALA A 89 -9.27 -9.24 -25.95
N THR A 90 -10.10 -9.95 -25.73
CA THR A 90 -11.25 -9.90 -24.82
C THR A 90 -10.90 -10.73 -23.59
N GLY A 91 -11.01 -10.17 -22.38
CA GLY A 91 -10.66 -10.90 -21.17
C GLY A 91 -10.70 -10.01 -19.93
N ASP A 92 -10.22 -10.57 -18.83
CA ASP A 92 -10.25 -9.94 -17.54
C ASP A 92 -8.85 -9.53 -17.11
N ILE A 93 -8.80 -8.46 -16.33
CA ILE A 93 -7.59 -8.05 -15.60
C ILE A 93 -7.98 -7.97 -14.13
N GLY A 94 -7.56 -8.97 -13.38
CA GLY A 94 -7.83 -9.11 -11.96
C GLY A 94 -6.70 -8.60 -11.08
N ILE A 95 -7.01 -8.36 -9.81
CA ILE A 95 -6.07 -7.97 -8.77
C ILE A 95 -6.10 -9.03 -7.67
N GLU A 96 -4.93 -9.50 -7.28
CA GLU A 96 -4.76 -10.34 -6.09
C GLU A 96 -3.67 -9.78 -5.19
N VAL A 97 -3.89 -9.80 -3.90
CA VAL A 97 -2.88 -9.39 -2.92
C VAL A 97 -2.81 -10.41 -1.79
N GLY A 98 -1.60 -10.82 -1.49
CA GLY A 98 -1.38 -11.83 -0.45
C GLY A 98 -0.03 -11.76 0.22
N THR A 99 0.19 -12.69 1.15
CA THR A 99 1.45 -12.87 1.89
C THR A 99 2.37 -13.91 1.24
N SER A 100 2.02 -14.39 0.06
CA SER A 100 2.84 -15.25 -0.81
C SER A 100 2.63 -14.86 -2.26
N SER A 101 3.53 -15.24 -3.15
CA SER A 101 3.53 -14.83 -4.58
C SER A 101 2.28 -15.24 -5.37
N SER A 102 1.52 -16.21 -4.90
CA SER A 102 0.24 -16.63 -5.48
C SER A 102 -0.89 -16.52 -4.45
N GLY A 103 -0.73 -15.65 -3.46
CA GLY A 103 -1.68 -15.52 -2.37
C GLY A 103 -2.72 -14.43 -2.65
N ALA A 104 -3.96 -14.69 -2.23
CA ALA A 104 -5.11 -13.80 -2.31
C ALA A 104 -5.74 -13.53 -0.93
N GLN A 105 -4.91 -13.55 0.13
CA GLN A 105 -5.43 -13.45 1.51
C GLN A 105 -5.87 -12.03 1.88
N ILE A 106 -5.40 -11.02 1.15
CA ILE A 106 -5.68 -9.60 1.41
C ILE A 106 -6.67 -9.05 0.39
N VAL A 107 -6.53 -9.40 -0.89
CA VAL A 107 -7.45 -9.08 -1.98
C VAL A 107 -7.59 -10.32 -2.84
N ALA A 108 -8.82 -10.73 -3.17
CA ALA A 108 -9.09 -11.88 -4.03
C ALA A 108 -9.62 -11.43 -5.39
N THR A 109 -9.13 -12.03 -6.47
CA THR A 109 -9.50 -11.73 -7.86
C THR A 109 -11.01 -11.74 -8.11
N ALA A 110 -11.73 -12.69 -7.52
CA ALA A 110 -13.16 -12.82 -7.71
C ALA A 110 -14.00 -11.62 -7.20
N ALA A 111 -13.36 -10.70 -6.47
CA ALA A 111 -13.99 -9.50 -5.92
C ALA A 111 -13.43 -8.20 -6.51
N ASP A 112 -12.29 -8.27 -7.20
CA ASP A 112 -11.52 -7.09 -7.59
C ASP A 112 -10.94 -7.23 -9.00
N GLU A 113 -11.75 -6.90 -10.01
CA GLU A 113 -11.35 -6.84 -11.41
C GLU A 113 -11.25 -5.38 -11.88
N ILE A 114 -10.10 -5.02 -12.47
CA ILE A 114 -9.94 -3.72 -13.13
C ILE A 114 -10.67 -3.72 -14.49
N LEU A 115 -10.77 -4.89 -15.09
CA LEU A 115 -11.41 -5.13 -16.38
C LEU A 115 -12.13 -6.46 -16.33
N ASP A 116 -13.43 -6.45 -16.61
CA ASP A 116 -14.32 -7.62 -16.73
C ASP A 116 -14.80 -7.74 -18.18
N GLY A 117 -14.39 -8.80 -18.87
CA GLY A 117 -14.79 -9.11 -20.24
C GLY A 117 -14.47 -8.03 -21.29
N GLY A 118 -13.62 -7.07 -20.96
CA GLY A 118 -13.31 -5.92 -21.80
C GLY A 118 -12.06 -6.10 -22.66
N THR A 119 -11.64 -5.00 -23.33
CA THR A 119 -10.47 -4.99 -24.20
C THR A 119 -9.37 -4.03 -23.77
N SER A 120 -9.66 -3.04 -22.92
CA SER A 120 -8.67 -2.06 -22.51
C SER A 120 -8.98 -1.40 -21.18
N VAL A 121 -7.91 -1.06 -20.44
CA VAL A 121 -7.93 -0.17 -19.28
C VAL A 121 -7.26 1.14 -19.72
N PRO A 122 -7.96 2.28 -19.72
CA PRO A 122 -7.39 3.54 -20.15
C PRO A 122 -6.38 4.08 -19.14
N ALA A 123 -5.44 4.89 -19.62
CA ALA A 123 -4.57 5.67 -18.73
C ALA A 123 -5.41 6.61 -17.85
N GLY A 124 -5.06 6.70 -16.57
CA GLY A 124 -5.80 7.45 -15.55
C GLY A 124 -6.93 6.66 -14.89
N ALA A 125 -7.23 5.44 -15.32
CA ALA A 125 -8.16 4.57 -14.61
C ALA A 125 -7.63 4.30 -13.18
N PHE A 126 -8.50 4.53 -12.20
CA PHE A 126 -8.16 4.37 -10.79
C PHE A 126 -9.13 3.39 -10.14
N TYR A 127 -8.59 2.40 -9.45
CA TYR A 127 -9.34 1.34 -8.83
C TYR A 127 -9.00 1.20 -7.34
N ASN A 128 -10.02 1.15 -6.48
CA ASN A 128 -9.85 0.84 -5.06
C ASN A 128 -10.22 -0.63 -4.83
N THR A 129 -9.29 -1.40 -4.29
CA THR A 129 -9.53 -2.81 -4.00
C THR A 129 -10.39 -2.98 -2.75
N THR A 130 -11.08 -4.11 -2.68
CA THR A 130 -11.81 -4.56 -1.49
C THR A 130 -10.89 -5.42 -0.63
N LEU A 131 -10.51 -4.92 0.55
CA LEU A 131 -9.70 -5.70 1.48
C LEU A 131 -10.52 -6.82 2.09
N LEU A 132 -10.02 -8.06 1.98
CA LEU A 132 -10.59 -9.18 2.68
C LEU A 132 -10.25 -9.06 4.17
N ASN A 133 -11.21 -8.62 4.94
CA ASN A 133 -11.17 -8.81 6.37
C ASN A 133 -11.74 -10.21 6.65
N THR A 134 -10.90 -11.24 6.63
CA THR A 134 -11.32 -12.57 7.07
C THR A 134 -11.60 -12.49 8.56
N THR A 135 -12.80 -12.02 8.87
CA THR A 135 -13.33 -12.14 10.20
C THR A 135 -13.47 -13.62 10.51
N ALA A 136 -12.85 -14.01 11.58
CA ALA A 136 -13.05 -15.27 12.21
C ALA A 136 -14.51 -15.70 12.20
N SER A 137 -14.74 -16.97 11.93
CA SER A 137 -15.94 -17.63 12.42
C SER A 137 -15.97 -17.52 13.96
N ASP A 138 -17.13 -17.47 14.56
CA ASP A 138 -17.37 -17.26 16.00
C ASP A 138 -16.57 -18.15 16.97
N ALA A 139 -15.81 -19.12 16.48
CA ALA A 139 -15.09 -20.08 17.30
C ALA A 139 -13.66 -19.67 17.71
N ALA A 140 -12.93 -18.92 16.88
CA ALA A 140 -11.61 -18.36 17.22
C ALA A 140 -11.23 -17.22 16.25
N PRO A 141 -10.92 -16.02 16.74
CA PRO A 141 -10.44 -14.95 15.88
C PRO A 141 -9.09 -15.30 15.28
N ALA A 142 -9.04 -15.47 13.96
CA ALA A 142 -7.78 -15.61 13.23
C ALA A 142 -7.05 -14.26 13.17
N ALA A 143 -5.72 -14.27 13.13
CA ALA A 143 -4.94 -13.06 12.93
C ALA A 143 -5.30 -12.44 11.57
N SER A 144 -5.61 -11.14 11.56
CA SER A 144 -5.92 -10.44 10.33
C SER A 144 -4.72 -10.46 9.37
N PRO A 145 -4.91 -10.83 8.09
CA PRO A 145 -3.83 -10.78 7.10
C PRO A 145 -3.35 -9.35 6.82
N LEU A 146 -4.08 -8.34 7.26
CA LEU A 146 -3.72 -6.93 7.10
C LEU A 146 -2.66 -6.47 8.11
N TYR A 147 -2.60 -7.10 9.29
CA TYR A 147 -1.64 -6.76 10.34
C TYR A 147 -0.35 -7.55 10.21
N ALA A 148 0.77 -6.86 10.39
CA ALA A 148 2.11 -7.43 10.45
C ALA A 148 2.76 -7.15 11.81
N SER A 149 2.94 -8.15 12.66
CA SER A 149 3.72 -8.04 13.90
C SER A 149 5.24 -7.99 13.65
N ALA A 150 5.69 -8.53 12.53
CA ALA A 150 7.07 -8.47 12.04
C ALA A 150 7.07 -7.96 10.60
N ALA A 151 8.19 -7.38 10.16
CA ALA A 151 8.33 -6.97 8.76
C ALA A 151 8.16 -8.18 7.82
N ARG A 152 7.43 -8.00 6.71
CA ARG A 152 7.17 -9.06 5.73
C ARG A 152 6.93 -8.47 4.35
N ASP A 153 7.04 -9.33 3.32
CA ASP A 153 6.66 -8.98 1.97
C ASP A 153 5.16 -9.22 1.73
N ILE A 154 4.54 -8.27 1.04
CA ILE A 154 3.20 -8.35 0.47
C ILE A 154 3.36 -8.44 -1.04
N TYR A 155 2.74 -9.44 -1.64
CA TYR A 155 2.78 -9.72 -3.07
C TYR A 155 1.54 -9.12 -3.73
N LEU A 156 1.79 -8.29 -4.73
CA LEU A 156 0.81 -7.50 -5.47
C LEU A 156 0.74 -8.08 -6.88
N ASN A 157 -0.30 -8.84 -7.17
CA ASN A 157 -0.46 -9.53 -8.44
C ASN A 157 -1.48 -8.80 -9.32
N ILE A 158 -1.12 -8.58 -10.59
CA ILE A 158 -2.07 -8.26 -11.65
C ILE A 158 -2.14 -9.46 -12.58
N THR A 159 -3.32 -10.03 -12.70
CA THR A 159 -3.57 -11.24 -13.49
C THR A 159 -4.31 -10.87 -14.76
N ASN A 160 -3.83 -11.34 -15.90
CA ASN A 160 -4.54 -11.19 -17.17
C ASN A 160 -4.91 -12.56 -17.76
N THR A 161 -6.17 -12.70 -18.16
CA THR A 161 -6.72 -13.97 -18.71
C THR A 161 -6.38 -14.16 -20.17
N THR A 162 -6.00 -13.10 -20.89
CA THR A 162 -5.58 -13.15 -22.29
C THR A 162 -4.26 -12.42 -22.51
N THR A 163 -3.51 -12.81 -23.54
CA THR A 163 -2.23 -12.17 -23.89
C THR A 163 -2.46 -10.70 -24.25
N PRO A 164 -1.78 -9.73 -23.57
CA PRO A 164 -1.97 -8.32 -23.86
C PRO A 164 -1.26 -7.91 -25.16
N SER A 165 -1.91 -7.09 -25.96
CA SER A 165 -1.28 -6.37 -27.10
C SER A 165 -0.55 -5.10 -26.63
N ALA A 166 -0.96 -4.53 -25.49
CA ALA A 166 -0.23 -3.49 -24.77
C ALA A 166 -0.29 -3.80 -23.26
N ARG A 167 0.87 -3.92 -22.63
CA ARG A 167 0.97 -4.36 -21.23
C ARG A 167 0.55 -3.29 -20.23
N GLY A 168 0.57 -2.04 -20.63
CA GLY A 168 0.32 -0.94 -19.72
C GLY A 168 1.35 -0.80 -18.59
N SER A 169 1.18 0.20 -17.77
CA SER A 169 1.91 0.33 -16.50
C SER A 169 0.94 0.75 -15.40
N PHE A 170 1.14 0.20 -14.22
CA PHE A 170 0.28 0.38 -13.07
C PHE A 170 1.10 0.86 -11.88
N ILE A 171 0.49 1.68 -11.04
CA ILE A 171 1.02 2.07 -9.74
C ILE A 171 0.08 1.54 -8.68
N TRP A 172 0.64 0.77 -7.74
CA TRP A 172 -0.03 0.39 -6.51
C TRP A 172 0.22 1.46 -5.45
N VAL A 173 -0.83 1.88 -4.80
CA VAL A 173 -0.78 2.76 -3.62
C VAL A 173 -1.29 1.98 -2.43
N ILE A 174 -0.41 1.70 -1.48
CA ILE A 174 -0.70 0.96 -0.27
C ILE A 174 -0.72 1.94 0.90
N GLU A 175 -1.87 2.14 1.50
CA GLU A 175 -2.01 2.93 2.73
C GLU A 175 -1.94 2.01 3.93
N TYR A 176 -1.14 2.37 4.93
CA TYR A 176 -0.99 1.60 6.16
C TYR A 176 -0.76 2.51 7.36
N SER A 177 -1.09 2.02 8.53
CA SER A 177 -0.92 2.74 9.79
C SER A 177 0.02 1.98 10.72
N GLN A 178 0.85 2.71 11.45
CA GLN A 178 1.66 2.16 12.55
C GLN A 178 0.73 1.82 13.72
N VAL A 179 0.87 0.64 14.29
CA VAL A 179 0.20 0.23 15.53
C VAL A 179 1.22 0.35 16.66
N ALA A 180 0.91 1.13 17.67
CA ALA A 180 1.78 1.37 18.82
C ALA A 180 1.87 0.14 19.74
#